data_e420648245b34aadc68bf6dd8b076b4d
#
_entry.id   e420648245b34aadc68bf6dd8b076b4d
#
_cell.length_a   1.000
_cell.length_b   1.000
_cell.length_c   1.000
_cell.angle_alpha   90.00
_cell.angle_beta   90.00
_cell.angle_gamma   90.00
#
_symmetry.space_group_name_H-M   'P 1'
#
loop_
_entity.id
_entity.type
_entity.pdbx_description
1 polymer ?
#
loop_
_entity_poly.entity_id
_entity_poly.type
_entity_poly.pdbx_seq_one_letter_code
_entity_poly.pdbx_strand_id
1 'polypeptide(L)'
;PLRRQRQMCIRDRSHDLHSLEIGKTELKGKDLLVNVAQTNPKEKENAKLETHKDYIDIQIPLSGTEIMGYTAAQDCLPVDAPYNAEKDITFFEGLAEDYIAVKPGMFAIFFPQDGHAPGITPDGVKKVIVKVKA
;
A
#
# COMPACT_ATOMS: atom_id res chain seq x y z
N PRO A 1 16.68 -6.98 13.75
CA PRO A 1 17.76 -6.04 13.96
C PRO A 1 18.05 -5.17 12.74
N LEU A 2 18.60 -3.99 13.01
CA LEU A 2 18.93 -3.00 12.00
C LEU A 2 19.84 -3.52 10.87
N ARG A 3 20.73 -4.47 11.18
CA ARG A 3 21.61 -5.08 10.16
C ARG A 3 20.85 -5.84 9.10
N ARG A 4 19.82 -6.60 9.48
CA ARG A 4 18.98 -7.32 8.52
C ARG A 4 18.18 -6.37 7.64
N GLN A 5 17.68 -5.30 8.23
CA GLN A 5 16.96 -4.26 7.47
C GLN A 5 17.89 -3.56 6.46
N ARG A 6 19.12 -3.25 6.87
CA ARG A 6 20.11 -2.67 5.96
C ARG A 6 20.49 -3.61 4.83
N GLN A 7 20.66 -4.91 5.12
CA GLN A 7 20.95 -5.91 4.09
C GLN A 7 19.79 -6.10 3.12
N MET A 8 18.56 -6.05 3.60
CA MET A 8 17.39 -6.10 2.74
C MET A 8 17.31 -4.87 1.84
N CYS A 9 17.56 -3.67 2.36
CA CYS A 9 17.59 -2.45 1.56
C CYS A 9 18.68 -2.47 0.49
N ILE A 10 19.86 -3.00 0.80
CA ILE A 10 20.96 -3.14 -0.16
C ILE A 10 20.63 -4.21 -1.21
N ARG A 11 20.01 -5.31 -0.82
CA ARG A 11 19.50 -6.32 -1.75
C ARG A 11 18.46 -5.73 -2.69
N ASP A 12 17.52 -4.98 -2.16
CA ASP A 12 16.47 -4.36 -2.95
C ASP A 12 17.05 -3.37 -3.96
N ARG A 13 18.13 -2.68 -3.63
CA ARG A 13 18.86 -1.82 -4.56
C ARG A 13 19.61 -2.58 -5.65
N SER A 14 20.11 -3.78 -5.35
CA SER A 14 20.82 -4.62 -6.31
C SER A 14 19.86 -5.36 -7.23
N HIS A 15 18.60 -5.54 -6.82
CA HIS A 15 17.53 -6.05 -7.66
C HIS A 15 16.76 -4.85 -8.19
N ASP A 16 16.83 -4.62 -9.47
CA ASP A 16 16.08 -3.52 -10.10
C ASP A 16 14.58 -3.73 -9.91
N LEU A 17 13.98 -3.02 -8.95
CA LEU A 17 12.55 -3.12 -8.65
C LEU A 17 11.69 -2.73 -9.85
N HIS A 18 12.21 -1.87 -10.74
CA HIS A 18 11.49 -1.48 -11.96
C HIS A 18 11.34 -2.62 -12.96
N SER A 19 12.21 -3.61 -12.90
CA SER A 19 12.16 -4.78 -13.78
C SER A 19 11.25 -5.89 -13.27
N LEU A 20 10.68 -5.77 -12.08
CA LEU A 20 9.78 -6.77 -11.54
C LEU A 20 8.51 -6.90 -12.40
N GLU A 21 8.12 -8.14 -12.64
CA GLU A 21 6.90 -8.43 -13.40
C GLU A 21 5.65 -8.15 -12.56
N ILE A 22 4.60 -7.68 -13.24
CA ILE A 22 3.29 -7.50 -12.61
C ILE A 22 2.78 -8.84 -12.11
N GLY A 23 2.28 -8.88 -10.89
CA GLY A 23 1.69 -10.07 -10.31
C GLY A 23 1.91 -10.19 -8.81
N LYS A 24 1.33 -11.22 -8.23
CA LYS A 24 1.42 -11.51 -6.80
C LYS A 24 2.35 -12.69 -6.57
N THR A 25 3.19 -12.60 -5.53
CA THR A 25 4.10 -13.67 -5.13
C THR A 25 4.05 -13.84 -3.62
N GLU A 26 3.96 -15.09 -3.16
CA GLU A 26 4.13 -15.42 -1.77
C GLU A 26 5.60 -15.72 -1.51
N LEU A 27 6.24 -14.97 -0.61
CA LEU A 27 7.67 -15.16 -0.28
C LEU A 27 7.87 -16.07 0.93
N LYS A 28 6.95 -16.03 1.89
CA LYS A 28 6.95 -16.93 3.06
C LYS A 28 5.53 -17.41 3.32
N GLY A 29 5.02 -18.20 2.40
CA GLY A 29 3.62 -18.61 2.45
C GLY A 29 2.73 -17.37 2.51
N LYS A 30 1.81 -17.36 3.46
CA LYS A 30 0.89 -16.24 3.68
C LYS A 30 1.43 -15.18 4.64
N ASP A 31 2.63 -15.36 5.18
CA ASP A 31 3.22 -14.40 6.13
C ASP A 31 3.85 -13.20 5.45
N LEU A 32 4.25 -13.35 4.19
CA LEU A 32 4.86 -12.27 3.42
C LEU A 32 4.44 -12.40 1.96
N LEU A 33 3.67 -11.42 1.50
CA LEU A 33 3.16 -11.35 0.13
C LEU A 33 3.72 -10.12 -0.56
N VAL A 34 4.01 -10.25 -1.85
CA VAL A 34 4.45 -9.12 -2.68
C VAL A 34 3.53 -9.03 -3.89
N ASN A 35 2.96 -7.86 -4.10
CA ASN A 35 2.13 -7.57 -5.25
C ASN A 35 2.78 -6.43 -6.05
N VAL A 36 3.12 -6.72 -7.30
CA VAL A 36 3.61 -5.71 -8.24
C VAL A 36 2.45 -5.33 -9.15
N ALA A 37 2.09 -4.06 -9.16
CA ALA A 37 0.92 -3.58 -9.88
C ALA A 37 1.25 -2.37 -10.74
N GLN A 38 0.55 -2.25 -11.87
CA GLN A 38 0.47 -1.02 -12.64
C GLN A 38 -0.91 -0.43 -12.36
N THR A 39 -0.95 0.74 -11.73
CA THR A 39 -2.23 1.39 -11.39
C THR A 39 -2.76 2.22 -12.55
N ASN A 40 -4.05 2.50 -12.52
CA ASN A 40 -4.70 3.43 -13.42
C ASN A 40 -4.73 4.83 -12.81
N PRO A 41 -4.89 5.89 -13.61
CA PRO A 41 -5.13 7.23 -13.08
C PRO A 41 -6.31 7.22 -12.10
N LYS A 42 -6.16 7.94 -11.00
CA LYS A 42 -7.21 8.03 -9.98
C LYS A 42 -7.14 9.40 -9.29
N GLU A 43 -8.29 10.00 -9.07
CA GLU A 43 -8.43 11.25 -8.32
C GLU A 43 -8.79 10.98 -6.85
N LYS A 44 -8.61 11.97 -5.99
CA LYS A 44 -8.91 11.86 -4.54
C LYS A 44 -10.34 11.39 -4.28
N GLU A 45 -11.28 11.91 -5.05
CA GLU A 45 -12.71 11.60 -4.90
C GLU A 45 -13.04 10.13 -5.15
N ASN A 46 -12.20 9.45 -5.91
CA ASN A 46 -12.37 8.05 -6.29
C ASN A 46 -11.50 7.09 -5.46
N ALA A 47 -10.66 7.62 -4.57
CA ALA A 47 -9.80 6.81 -3.72
C ALA A 47 -10.49 6.54 -2.39
N LYS A 48 -11.00 5.33 -2.22
CA LYS A 48 -11.68 4.92 -0.99
C LYS A 48 -10.70 4.68 0.14
N LEU A 49 -11.10 5.07 1.34
CA LEU A 49 -10.40 4.69 2.56
C LEU A 49 -10.61 3.20 2.82
N GLU A 50 -9.54 2.53 3.14
CA GLU A 50 -9.54 1.10 3.44
C GLU A 50 -8.71 0.78 4.69
N THR A 51 -9.06 -0.30 5.37
CA THR A 51 -8.25 -0.88 6.45
C THR A 51 -8.08 -2.37 6.23
N HIS A 52 -7.02 -2.91 6.81
CA HIS A 52 -6.74 -4.35 6.82
C HIS A 52 -6.64 -4.83 8.26
N LYS A 53 -6.98 -6.08 8.53
CA LYS A 53 -6.86 -6.68 9.87
C LYS A 53 -5.61 -7.52 10.04
N ASP A 54 -5.30 -8.33 9.03
CA ASP A 54 -4.30 -9.38 9.13
C ASP A 54 -2.92 -8.97 8.65
N TYR A 55 -2.83 -7.87 7.90
CA TYR A 55 -1.59 -7.46 7.24
C TYR A 55 -1.23 -6.01 7.48
N ILE A 56 0.08 -5.78 7.52
CA ILE A 56 0.68 -4.46 7.42
C ILE A 56 0.99 -4.25 5.94
N ASP A 57 0.60 -3.10 5.40
CA ASP A 57 0.87 -2.73 4.00
C ASP A 57 2.10 -1.84 3.92
N ILE A 58 3.05 -2.24 3.09
CA ILE A 58 4.17 -1.37 2.70
C ILE A 58 3.98 -1.04 1.23
N GLN A 59 3.79 0.23 0.92
CA GLN A 59 3.49 0.67 -0.44
C GLN A 59 4.66 1.47 -1.01
N ILE A 60 5.16 1.01 -2.15
CA ILE A 60 6.41 1.48 -2.75
C ILE A 60 6.15 1.90 -4.20
N PRO A 61 5.87 3.18 -4.47
CA PRO A 61 5.77 3.66 -5.85
C PRO A 61 7.13 3.58 -6.55
N LEU A 62 7.16 3.16 -7.80
CA LEU A 62 8.39 3.00 -8.57
C LEU A 62 8.54 4.04 -9.67
N SER A 63 7.47 4.30 -10.43
CA SER A 63 7.57 5.06 -11.68
C SER A 63 7.06 6.51 -11.59
N GLY A 64 6.54 6.92 -10.44
CA GLY A 64 6.03 8.28 -10.29
C GLY A 64 5.56 8.52 -8.87
N THR A 65 5.19 9.77 -8.58
CA THR A 65 4.65 10.15 -7.27
C THR A 65 3.21 9.66 -7.13
N GLU A 66 2.92 9.02 -6.03
CA GLU A 66 1.57 8.62 -5.65
C GLU A 66 1.14 9.41 -4.43
N ILE A 67 -0.06 9.99 -4.47
CA ILE A 67 -0.67 10.59 -3.29
C ILE A 67 -1.46 9.49 -2.57
N MET A 68 -1.29 9.41 -1.26
CA MET A 68 -2.00 8.46 -0.42
C MET A 68 -2.72 9.21 0.69
N GLY A 69 -4.02 8.93 0.86
CA GLY A 69 -4.80 9.49 1.94
C GLY A 69 -4.59 8.71 3.24
N TYR A 70 -4.76 9.39 4.35
CA TYR A 70 -4.66 8.79 5.68
C TYR A 70 -5.77 9.30 6.59
N THR A 71 -6.38 8.37 7.33
CA THR A 71 -7.28 8.65 8.46
C THR A 71 -7.12 7.51 9.45
N ALA A 72 -6.90 7.81 10.73
CA ALA A 72 -6.85 6.75 11.75
C ALA A 72 -8.13 5.90 11.67
N ALA A 73 -8.01 4.58 11.80
CA ALA A 73 -9.15 3.68 11.63
C ALA A 73 -10.34 4.05 12.53
N GLN A 74 -10.05 4.48 13.77
CA GLN A 74 -11.09 4.90 14.73
C GLN A 74 -11.86 6.16 14.30
N ASP A 75 -11.28 6.98 13.43
CA ASP A 75 -11.86 8.24 12.95
C ASP A 75 -12.48 8.09 11.55
N CYS A 76 -12.43 6.89 10.97
CA CYS A 76 -13.05 6.64 9.68
C CYS A 76 -14.57 6.75 9.77
N LEU A 77 -15.17 7.28 8.70
CA LEU A 77 -16.62 7.39 8.56
C LEU A 77 -17.28 6.00 8.44
N PRO A 78 -18.63 5.93 8.49
CA PRO A 78 -19.32 4.64 8.41
C PRO A 78 -18.82 3.75 7.28
N VAL A 79 -18.87 2.45 7.53
CA VAL A 79 -18.45 1.42 6.59
C VAL A 79 -19.26 1.51 5.29
N ASP A 80 -18.57 1.60 4.17
CA ASP A 80 -19.17 1.54 2.82
C ASP A 80 -19.33 0.08 2.39
N ALA A 81 -18.26 -0.72 2.55
CA ALA A 81 -18.31 -2.16 2.31
C ALA A 81 -17.72 -2.89 3.52
N PRO A 82 -18.48 -3.83 4.13
CA PRO A 82 -18.02 -4.53 5.34
C PRO A 82 -16.79 -5.39 5.07
N TYR A 83 -16.15 -5.80 6.15
CA TYR A 83 -14.93 -6.58 6.08
C TYR A 83 -15.07 -7.84 5.21
N ASN A 84 -14.19 -7.95 4.22
CA ASN A 84 -14.07 -9.12 3.36
C ASN A 84 -12.84 -9.92 3.80
N ALA A 85 -13.08 -11.11 4.37
CA ALA A 85 -12.01 -11.94 4.92
C ALA A 85 -11.08 -12.51 3.84
N GLU A 86 -11.55 -12.74 2.63
CA GLU A 86 -10.72 -13.26 1.54
C GLU A 86 -9.70 -12.22 1.07
N LYS A 87 -10.10 -10.96 1.03
CA LYS A 87 -9.24 -9.85 0.58
C LYS A 87 -8.61 -9.10 1.74
N ASP A 88 -9.02 -9.38 2.97
CA ASP A 88 -8.59 -8.68 4.18
C ASP A 88 -8.76 -7.17 4.04
N ILE A 89 -9.98 -6.73 3.73
CA ILE A 89 -10.23 -5.32 3.49
C ILE A 89 -11.62 -4.88 3.96
N THR A 90 -11.67 -3.69 4.55
CA THR A 90 -12.89 -2.95 4.85
C THR A 90 -12.79 -1.61 4.15
N PHE A 91 -13.85 -1.18 3.48
CA PHE A 91 -13.93 0.14 2.86
C PHE A 91 -14.81 1.08 3.67
N PHE A 92 -14.44 2.35 3.69
CA PHE A 92 -15.16 3.39 4.43
C PHE A 92 -15.59 4.51 3.49
N GLU A 93 -16.66 5.22 3.87
CA GLU A 93 -17.14 6.38 3.14
C GLU A 93 -16.27 7.62 3.44
N GLY A 94 -16.36 8.60 2.55
CA GLY A 94 -15.74 9.90 2.74
C GLY A 94 -14.29 9.98 2.29
N LEU A 95 -13.77 11.20 2.33
CA LEU A 95 -12.40 11.50 1.96
C LEU A 95 -11.47 11.30 3.16
N ALA A 96 -10.19 11.07 2.90
CA ALA A 96 -9.19 11.03 3.94
C ALA A 96 -9.03 12.40 4.59
N GLU A 97 -8.59 12.41 5.85
CA GLU A 97 -8.32 13.66 6.57
C GLU A 97 -7.02 14.31 6.10
N ASP A 98 -6.00 13.50 5.81
CA ASP A 98 -4.69 13.96 5.38
C ASP A 98 -4.26 13.24 4.12
N TYR A 99 -3.39 13.88 3.34
CA TYR A 99 -2.80 13.31 2.14
C TYR A 99 -1.30 13.48 2.16
N ILE A 100 -0.57 12.42 1.77
CA ILE A 100 0.88 12.44 1.69
C ILE A 100 1.33 12.11 0.26
N ALA A 101 2.40 12.78 -0.18
CA ALA A 101 3.03 12.48 -1.46
C ALA A 101 4.17 11.48 -1.22
N VAL A 102 4.06 10.32 -1.83
CA VAL A 102 5.09 9.27 -1.77
C VAL A 102 5.77 9.22 -3.12
N LYS A 103 7.03 9.63 -3.16
CA LYS A 103 7.82 9.74 -4.38
C LYS A 103 8.60 8.46 -4.64
N PRO A 104 9.07 8.21 -5.88
CA PRO A 104 10.02 7.12 -6.14
C PRO A 104 11.22 7.22 -5.20
N GLY A 105 11.59 6.10 -4.62
CA GLY A 105 12.63 6.04 -3.58
C GLY A 105 12.10 6.17 -2.15
N MET A 106 10.83 6.52 -1.99
CA MET A 106 10.14 6.56 -0.71
C MET A 106 9.14 5.42 -0.62
N PHE A 107 8.67 5.14 0.58
CA PHE A 107 7.60 4.18 0.80
C PHE A 107 6.74 4.62 1.99
N ALA A 108 5.51 4.11 2.06
CA ALA A 108 4.61 4.31 3.19
C ALA A 108 4.30 2.97 3.83
N ILE A 109 4.22 2.95 5.16
CA ILE A 109 3.83 1.77 5.93
C ILE A 109 2.49 2.07 6.60
N PHE A 110 1.50 1.21 6.35
CA PHE A 110 0.19 1.31 6.98
C PHE A 110 -0.08 0.07 7.82
N PHE A 111 -0.29 0.29 9.11
CA PHE A 111 -0.66 -0.76 10.06
C PHE A 111 -2.17 -1.00 10.05
N PRO A 112 -2.68 -2.06 10.71
CA PRO A 112 -4.13 -2.28 10.80
C PRO A 112 -4.92 -1.09 11.36
N GLN A 113 -4.29 -0.27 12.21
CA GLN A 113 -4.90 0.93 12.79
C GLN A 113 -4.94 2.12 11.83
N ASP A 114 -4.34 2.01 10.66
CA ASP A 114 -4.21 3.10 9.71
C ASP A 114 -5.17 2.93 8.54
N GLY A 115 -6.20 3.77 8.51
CA GLY A 115 -7.05 3.89 7.33
C GLY A 115 -6.26 4.64 6.24
N HIS A 116 -6.28 4.12 5.02
CA HIS A 116 -5.53 4.73 3.93
C HIS A 116 -6.29 4.64 2.61
N ALA A 117 -6.03 5.63 1.75
CA ALA A 117 -6.64 5.73 0.44
C ALA A 117 -5.53 5.81 -0.62
N PRO A 118 -5.06 4.65 -1.12
CA PRO A 118 -3.94 4.61 -2.04
C PRO A 118 -4.35 4.83 -3.49
N GLY A 119 -3.36 5.03 -4.35
CA GLY A 119 -3.53 4.99 -5.78
C GLY A 119 -3.87 6.34 -6.44
N ILE A 120 -3.78 7.44 -5.73
CA ILE A 120 -4.09 8.76 -6.30
C ILE A 120 -2.92 9.23 -7.14
N THR A 121 -3.08 9.16 -8.45
CA THR A 121 -2.06 9.55 -9.44
C THR A 121 -2.72 10.13 -10.69
N PRO A 122 -2.07 11.09 -11.37
CA PRO A 122 -2.61 11.61 -12.63
C PRO A 122 -2.45 10.63 -13.81
N ASP A 123 -1.39 9.83 -13.82
CA ASP A 123 -1.04 8.99 -14.97
C ASP A 123 -0.97 7.49 -14.64
N GLY A 124 -1.22 7.12 -13.40
CA GLY A 124 -0.95 5.79 -12.90
C GLY A 124 0.53 5.60 -12.56
N VAL A 125 0.84 4.62 -11.74
CA VAL A 125 2.23 4.29 -11.38
C VAL A 125 2.41 2.78 -11.34
N LYS A 126 3.62 2.33 -11.65
CA LYS A 126 4.07 1.01 -11.27
C LYS A 126 4.48 1.06 -9.81
N LYS A 127 3.98 0.12 -9.01
CA LYS A 127 4.25 0.08 -7.58
C LYS A 127 4.40 -1.34 -7.07
N VAL A 128 5.06 -1.46 -5.94
CA VAL A 128 5.12 -2.70 -5.18
C VAL A 128 4.34 -2.52 -3.88
N ILE A 129 3.50 -3.48 -3.56
CA ILE A 129 2.80 -3.54 -2.28
C ILE A 129 3.29 -4.80 -1.57
N VAL A 130 3.93 -4.61 -0.43
CA VAL A 130 4.38 -5.71 0.42
C VAL A 130 3.39 -5.85 1.57
N LYS A 131 2.85 -7.05 1.74
CA LYS A 131 1.96 -7.36 2.86
C LYS A 131 2.69 -8.26 3.83
N VAL A 132 2.84 -7.76 5.05
CA VAL A 132 3.49 -8.48 6.15
C VAL A 132 2.42 -8.85 7.16
N LYS A 133 2.30 -10.13 7.48
CA LYS A 133 1.30 -10.57 8.45
C LYS A 133 1.53 -9.92 9.81
N ALA A 134 0.49 -9.30 10.31
CA ALA A 134 0.52 -8.60 11.59
C ALA A 134 0.43 -9.55 12.79
#